data_e2d51b53917cc541fdddc1b1e2a96944
#
_entry.id   e2d51b53917cc541fdddc1b1e2a96944
#
_cell.length_a   1.000
_cell.length_b   1.000
_cell.length_c   1.000
_cell.angle_alpha   90.00
_cell.angle_beta   90.00
_cell.angle_gamma   90.00
#
_symmetry.space_group_name_H-M   'P 1'
#
loop_
_entity.id
_entity.type
_entity.pdbx_description
1 polymer ?
#
loop_
_entity_poly.entity_id
_entity_poly.type
_entity_poly.pdbx_seq_one_letter_code
_entity_poly.pdbx_strand_id
1 'polypeptide(L)'
;MAQKGYARVSDIASSLQLSRSAVSNMVRRLARRGYVNYEKYRGFTLTAEGQAVANHIKVRHETLASLLHLLGLSRQTVAEEVEVIEHHLRPETLRVFSKLVSFWQAQPDHLEAFLKYCREK
;
A
#
# COMPACT_ATOMS: atom_id res chain seq x y z
N MET A 1 0.68 4.46 -12.89
CA MET A 1 0.53 5.43 -13.96
C MET A 1 1.44 5.08 -15.13
N ALA A 2 0.85 4.56 -16.17
CA ALA A 2 1.61 4.15 -17.35
C ALA A 2 1.79 5.28 -18.36
N GLN A 3 1.09 6.37 -18.15
CA GLN A 3 1.11 7.50 -19.05
C GLN A 3 2.38 8.31 -18.90
N LYS A 4 2.73 8.99 -19.95
CA LYS A 4 3.90 9.86 -19.96
C LYS A 4 3.62 11.24 -19.35
N GLY A 5 2.55 11.38 -18.61
CA GLY A 5 2.20 12.64 -17.99
C GLY A 5 2.89 12.86 -16.67
N TYR A 6 2.76 14.07 -16.14
CA TYR A 6 3.26 14.42 -14.83
C TYR A 6 2.22 14.10 -13.76
N ALA A 7 2.70 13.72 -12.59
CA ALA A 7 1.86 13.45 -11.46
C ALA A 7 2.15 14.43 -10.34
N ARG A 8 1.14 14.73 -9.54
CA ARG A 8 1.29 15.54 -8.34
C ARG A 8 1.19 14.63 -7.12
N VAL A 9 1.76 15.09 -6.00
CA VAL A 9 1.70 14.34 -4.74
C VAL A 9 0.26 13.98 -4.37
N SER A 10 -0.68 14.92 -4.52
CA SER A 10 -2.09 14.66 -4.20
C SER A 10 -2.70 13.59 -5.09
N ASP A 11 -2.34 13.54 -6.36
CA ASP A 11 -2.85 12.54 -7.29
C ASP A 11 -2.34 11.14 -6.90
N ILE A 12 -1.06 11.05 -6.56
CA ILE A 12 -0.46 9.78 -6.13
C ILE A 12 -1.07 9.35 -4.80
N ALA A 13 -1.23 10.27 -3.86
CA ALA A 13 -1.82 9.95 -2.55
C ALA A 13 -3.22 9.38 -2.71
N SER A 14 -4.04 9.99 -3.57
CA SER A 14 -5.39 9.51 -3.84
C SER A 14 -5.37 8.13 -4.49
N SER A 15 -4.52 7.94 -5.50
CA SER A 15 -4.42 6.68 -6.23
C SER A 15 -3.96 5.53 -5.35
N LEU A 16 -3.02 5.77 -4.43
CA LEU A 16 -2.46 4.75 -3.56
C LEU A 16 -3.17 4.68 -2.21
N GLN A 17 -4.13 5.55 -1.96
CA GLN A 17 -4.82 5.64 -0.66
C GLN A 17 -3.84 5.91 0.49
N LEU A 18 -2.83 6.74 0.21
CA LEU A 18 -1.82 7.15 1.18
C LEU A 18 -2.00 8.62 1.54
N SER A 19 -1.42 9.04 2.66
CA SER A 19 -1.41 10.45 3.01
C SER A 19 -0.49 11.22 2.07
N ARG A 20 -0.73 12.53 1.94
CA ARG A 20 0.13 13.40 1.11
C ARG A 20 1.54 13.47 1.68
N SER A 21 1.69 13.46 3.01
CA SER A 21 3.01 13.44 3.65
C SER A 21 3.79 12.18 3.31
N ALA A 22 3.13 11.02 3.37
CA ALA A 22 3.77 9.75 3.04
C ALA A 22 4.25 9.75 1.59
N VAL A 23 3.43 10.24 0.67
CA VAL A 23 3.80 10.31 -0.75
C VAL A 23 4.93 11.30 -0.97
N SER A 24 4.90 12.47 -0.34
CA SER A 24 5.98 13.46 -0.47
C SER A 24 7.32 12.89 0.00
N ASN A 25 7.33 12.17 1.12
CA ASN A 25 8.55 11.55 1.62
C ASN A 25 9.04 10.45 0.67
N MET A 26 8.13 9.65 0.15
CA MET A 26 8.45 8.61 -0.83
C MET A 26 9.07 9.22 -2.09
N VAL A 27 8.44 10.26 -2.63
CA VAL A 27 8.92 10.91 -3.86
C VAL A 27 10.33 11.48 -3.67
N ARG A 28 10.59 12.12 -2.53
CA ARG A 28 11.92 12.65 -2.24
C ARG A 28 12.99 11.56 -2.20
N ARG A 29 12.66 10.42 -1.58
CA ARG A 29 13.59 9.28 -1.54
C ARG A 29 13.82 8.70 -2.93
N LEU A 30 12.76 8.58 -3.72
CA LEU A 30 12.87 8.04 -5.08
C LEU A 30 13.66 8.99 -5.98
N ALA A 31 13.48 10.29 -5.83
CA ALA A 31 14.22 11.28 -6.61
C ALA A 31 15.71 11.18 -6.34
N ARG A 32 16.11 10.98 -5.09
CA ARG A 32 17.52 10.81 -4.73
C ARG A 32 18.15 9.56 -5.33
N ARG A 33 17.34 8.54 -5.62
CA ARG A 33 17.80 7.28 -6.21
C ARG A 33 17.64 7.25 -7.74
N GLY A 34 17.15 8.33 -8.34
CA GLY A 34 16.97 8.38 -9.78
C GLY A 34 15.73 7.69 -10.31
N TYR A 35 14.76 7.38 -9.46
CA TYR A 35 13.52 6.74 -9.87
C TYR A 35 12.45 7.73 -10.32
N VAL A 36 12.65 9.01 -10.02
CA VAL A 36 11.67 10.07 -10.28
C VAL A 36 12.38 11.26 -10.91
N ASN A 37 11.75 11.82 -11.94
CA ASN A 37 12.16 13.11 -12.52
C ASN A 37 11.17 14.15 -12.03
N TYR A 38 11.68 15.15 -11.30
CA TYR A 38 10.85 16.20 -10.76
C TYR A 38 11.01 17.48 -11.57
N GLU A 39 9.89 18.10 -11.94
CA GLU A 39 9.88 19.41 -12.56
C GLU A 39 9.03 20.36 -11.73
N LYS A 40 9.62 21.49 -11.38
CA LYS A 40 8.93 22.53 -10.64
C LYS A 40 7.71 22.99 -11.44
N TYR A 41 6.58 23.15 -10.80
CA TYR A 41 5.30 23.55 -11.37
C TYR A 41 4.55 22.49 -12.16
N ARG A 42 5.19 21.42 -12.58
CA ARG A 42 4.53 20.34 -13.32
C ARG A 42 4.33 19.08 -12.50
N GLY A 43 5.10 18.96 -11.39
CA GLY A 43 5.11 17.75 -10.60
C GLY A 43 6.29 16.87 -10.96
N PHE A 44 6.06 15.58 -11.08
CA PHE A 44 7.14 14.64 -11.36
C PHE A 44 6.65 13.52 -12.27
N THR A 45 7.61 12.85 -12.91
CA THR A 45 7.34 11.63 -13.69
C THR A 45 8.18 10.50 -13.13
N LEU A 46 7.67 9.28 -13.22
CA LEU A 46 8.40 8.10 -12.78
C LEU A 46 9.24 7.56 -13.94
N THR A 47 10.47 7.16 -13.62
CA THR A 47 11.26 6.34 -14.53
C THR A 47 10.69 4.92 -14.55
N ALA A 48 11.15 4.05 -15.44
CA ALA A 48 10.71 2.66 -15.46
C ALA A 48 10.99 1.97 -14.14
N GLU A 49 12.16 2.21 -13.56
CA GLU A 49 12.53 1.67 -12.25
C GLU A 49 11.66 2.23 -11.15
N GLY A 50 11.35 3.54 -11.23
CA GLY A 50 10.48 4.20 -10.26
C GLY A 50 9.06 3.64 -10.31
N GLN A 51 8.56 3.34 -11.51
CA GLN A 51 7.23 2.75 -11.66
C GLN A 51 7.17 1.37 -11.00
N ALA A 52 8.21 0.56 -11.17
CA ALA A 52 8.28 -0.76 -10.54
C ALA A 52 8.30 -0.65 -9.02
N VAL A 53 9.05 0.31 -8.48
CA VAL A 53 9.10 0.54 -7.03
C VAL A 53 7.74 1.01 -6.51
N ALA A 54 7.08 1.92 -7.24
CA ALA A 54 5.76 2.42 -6.85
C ALA A 54 4.72 1.30 -6.83
N ASN A 55 4.75 0.40 -7.80
CA ASN A 55 3.86 -0.75 -7.85
C ASN A 55 4.10 -1.69 -6.67
N HIS A 56 5.36 -1.89 -6.29
CA HIS A 56 5.73 -2.72 -5.14
C HIS A 56 5.15 -2.15 -3.84
N ILE A 57 5.27 -0.84 -3.67
CA ILE A 57 4.74 -0.14 -2.50
C ILE A 57 3.21 -0.26 -2.46
N LYS A 58 2.57 -0.09 -3.62
CA LYS A 58 1.11 -0.20 -3.73
C LYS A 58 0.63 -1.59 -3.32
N VAL A 59 1.26 -2.64 -3.85
CA VAL A 59 0.88 -4.03 -3.54
C VAL A 59 1.05 -4.31 -2.05
N ARG A 60 2.15 -3.85 -1.46
CA ARG A 60 2.40 -4.03 -0.03
C ARG A 60 1.31 -3.36 0.81
N HIS A 61 0.99 -2.11 0.47
CA HIS A 61 -0.04 -1.36 1.17
C HIS A 61 -1.40 -2.05 1.06
N GLU A 62 -1.79 -2.43 -0.16
CA GLU A 62 -3.08 -3.07 -0.40
C GLU A 62 -3.22 -4.41 0.30
N THR A 63 -2.16 -5.20 0.33
CA THR A 63 -2.17 -6.51 1.01
C THR A 63 -2.40 -6.32 2.51
N LEU A 64 -1.69 -5.40 3.13
CA LEU A 64 -1.85 -5.13 4.56
C LEU A 64 -3.22 -4.55 4.87
N ALA A 65 -3.69 -3.60 4.08
CA ALA A 65 -5.00 -2.99 4.30
C ALA A 65 -6.10 -4.04 4.16
N SER A 66 -6.02 -4.89 3.13
CA SER A 66 -7.00 -5.96 2.93
C SER A 66 -7.01 -6.93 4.10
N LEU A 67 -5.82 -7.33 4.58
CA LEU A 67 -5.73 -8.24 5.72
C LEU A 67 -6.40 -7.65 6.95
N LEU A 68 -6.07 -6.42 7.30
CA LEU A 68 -6.63 -5.80 8.50
C LEU A 68 -8.13 -5.53 8.37
N HIS A 69 -8.61 -5.16 7.18
CA HIS A 69 -10.05 -5.02 6.94
C HIS A 69 -10.79 -6.34 7.08
N LEU A 70 -10.23 -7.43 6.54
CA LEU A 70 -10.84 -8.76 6.68
C LEU A 70 -10.92 -9.18 8.14
N LEU A 71 -9.96 -8.77 8.96
CA LEU A 71 -9.96 -9.05 10.38
C LEU A 71 -10.95 -8.19 11.17
N GLY A 72 -11.65 -7.28 10.53
CA GLY A 72 -12.71 -6.49 11.15
C GLY A 72 -12.24 -5.23 11.84
N LEU A 73 -11.02 -4.79 11.59
CA LEU A 73 -10.51 -3.56 12.19
C LEU A 73 -11.10 -2.33 11.50
N SER A 74 -11.24 -1.24 12.25
CA SER A 74 -11.81 0.00 11.74
C SER A 74 -10.91 0.63 10.67
N ARG A 75 -11.54 1.47 9.82
CA ARG A 75 -10.79 2.20 8.79
C ARG A 75 -9.67 3.04 9.38
N GLN A 76 -9.93 3.68 10.51
CA GLN A 76 -8.92 4.52 11.17
C GLN A 76 -7.74 3.68 11.64
N THR A 77 -8.01 2.55 12.30
CA THR A 77 -6.96 1.64 12.75
C THR A 77 -6.14 1.13 11.58
N VAL A 78 -6.82 0.71 10.50
CA VAL A 78 -6.13 0.23 9.31
C VAL A 78 -5.21 1.30 8.74
N ALA A 79 -5.72 2.52 8.57
CA ALA A 79 -4.95 3.61 7.99
C ALA A 79 -3.69 3.92 8.81
N GLU A 80 -3.83 3.95 10.14
CA GLU A 80 -2.72 4.29 11.02
C GLU A 80 -1.69 3.16 11.10
N GLU A 81 -2.14 1.92 11.20
CA GLU A 81 -1.23 0.80 11.43
C GLU A 81 -0.54 0.33 10.17
N VAL A 82 -1.20 0.40 9.01
CA VAL A 82 -0.58 0.01 7.75
C VAL A 82 0.65 0.87 7.47
N GLU A 83 0.56 2.18 7.70
CA GLU A 83 1.71 3.08 7.49
C GLU A 83 2.93 2.66 8.32
N VAL A 84 2.71 2.19 9.53
CA VAL A 84 3.80 1.76 10.41
C VAL A 84 4.32 0.38 10.01
N ILE A 85 3.40 -0.57 9.82
CA ILE A 85 3.76 -1.97 9.60
C ILE A 85 4.47 -2.16 8.26
N GLU A 86 4.03 -1.49 7.21
CA GLU A 86 4.57 -1.71 5.86
C GLU A 86 6.07 -1.42 5.76
N HIS A 87 6.61 -0.57 6.64
CA HIS A 87 8.02 -0.25 6.65
C HIS A 87 8.89 -1.31 7.35
N HIS A 88 8.27 -2.23 8.04
CA HIS A 88 8.97 -3.24 8.85
C HIS A 88 8.80 -4.66 8.32
N LEU A 89 8.02 -4.85 7.29
CA LEU A 89 7.76 -6.19 6.75
C LEU A 89 8.82 -6.62 5.75
N ARG A 90 9.25 -7.86 5.90
CA ARG A 90 10.09 -8.49 4.90
C ARG A 90 9.24 -9.01 3.74
N PRO A 91 9.81 -9.13 2.52
CA PRO A 91 9.07 -9.65 1.38
C PRO A 91 8.46 -11.03 1.62
N GLU A 92 9.14 -11.91 2.34
CA GLU A 92 8.59 -13.24 2.62
C GLU A 92 7.36 -13.19 3.50
N THR A 93 7.34 -12.29 4.49
CA THR A 93 6.17 -12.10 5.35
C THR A 93 5.00 -11.57 4.53
N LEU A 94 5.27 -10.62 3.66
CA LEU A 94 4.24 -10.05 2.79
C LEU A 94 3.63 -11.11 1.88
N ARG A 95 4.46 -12.02 1.35
CA ARG A 95 3.95 -13.12 0.52
C ARG A 95 3.00 -14.02 1.28
N VAL A 96 3.32 -14.34 2.53
CA VAL A 96 2.45 -15.18 3.36
C VAL A 96 1.14 -14.45 3.65
N PHE A 97 1.21 -13.17 3.98
CA PHE A 97 0.00 -12.36 4.21
C PHE A 97 -0.87 -12.28 2.96
N SER A 98 -0.25 -12.13 1.80
CA SER A 98 -0.98 -12.12 0.53
C SER A 98 -1.71 -13.44 0.29
N LYS A 99 -1.07 -14.56 0.61
CA LYS A 99 -1.69 -15.88 0.50
C LYS A 99 -2.84 -16.04 1.48
N LEU A 100 -2.69 -15.53 2.70
CA LEU A 100 -3.76 -15.57 3.70
C LEU A 100 -4.97 -14.77 3.25
N VAL A 101 -4.75 -13.58 2.71
CA VAL A 101 -5.84 -12.75 2.16
C VAL A 101 -6.56 -13.50 1.04
N SER A 102 -5.80 -14.07 0.10
CA SER A 102 -6.36 -14.83 -1.01
C SER A 102 -7.16 -16.04 -0.53
N PHE A 103 -6.63 -16.74 0.47
CA PHE A 103 -7.30 -17.91 1.04
C PHE A 103 -8.65 -17.54 1.64
N TRP A 104 -8.69 -16.47 2.45
CA TRP A 104 -9.94 -16.06 3.08
C TRP A 104 -10.94 -15.50 2.06
N GLN A 105 -10.47 -14.84 1.02
CA GLN A 105 -11.35 -14.36 -0.05
C GLN A 105 -11.96 -15.52 -0.84
N ALA A 106 -11.20 -16.60 -1.03
CA ALA A 106 -11.67 -17.80 -1.71
C ALA A 106 -12.51 -18.70 -0.80
N GLN A 107 -12.33 -18.61 0.51
CA GLN A 107 -12.99 -19.44 1.51
C GLN A 107 -13.66 -18.55 2.57
N PRO A 108 -14.76 -17.85 2.23
CA PRO A 108 -15.40 -16.92 3.18
C PRO A 108 -15.86 -17.60 4.48
N ASP A 109 -16.20 -18.88 4.43
CA ASP A 109 -16.64 -19.62 5.63
C ASP A 109 -15.53 -19.72 6.67
N HIS A 110 -14.29 -19.89 6.23
CA HIS A 110 -13.15 -19.95 7.14
C HIS A 110 -12.90 -18.60 7.81
N LEU A 111 -13.03 -17.51 7.06
CA LEU A 111 -12.92 -16.17 7.62
C LEU A 111 -14.04 -15.93 8.63
N GLU A 112 -15.25 -16.28 8.28
CA GLU A 112 -16.41 -16.08 9.18
C GLU A 112 -16.25 -16.87 10.47
N ALA A 113 -15.74 -18.10 10.38
CA ALA A 113 -15.46 -18.91 11.56
C ALA A 113 -14.44 -18.23 12.49
N PHE A 114 -13.40 -17.65 11.92
CA PHE A 114 -12.40 -16.91 12.68
C PHE A 114 -12.99 -15.66 13.35
N LEU A 115 -13.78 -14.90 12.60
CA LEU A 115 -14.39 -13.68 13.13
C LEU A 115 -15.39 -14.00 14.24
N LYS A 116 -16.13 -15.08 14.10
CA LYS A 116 -17.03 -15.56 15.15
C LYS A 116 -16.26 -15.91 16.41
N TYR A 117 -15.14 -16.62 16.25
CA TYR A 117 -14.25 -16.96 17.38
C TYR A 117 -13.79 -15.70 18.10
N CYS A 118 -13.41 -14.66 17.36
CA CYS A 118 -12.97 -13.39 17.95
C CYS A 118 -14.07 -12.71 18.77
N ARG A 119 -15.31 -12.76 18.26
CA ARG A 119 -16.45 -12.14 18.97
C ARG A 119 -16.80 -12.87 20.26
N GLU A 120 -16.56 -14.16 20.32
CA GLU A 120 -16.89 -15.00 21.48
C GLU A 120 -15.82 -14.95 22.57
N LYS A 121 -14.64 -14.41 22.24
CA LYS A 121 -13.54 -14.26 23.19
C LYS A 121 -13.37 -12.82 23.61
#